data_2cbde7eb1a4ea0e068edc6e0a7c6d8d6
#
_entry.id   2cbde7eb1a4ea0e068edc6e0a7c6d8d6
#
_cell.length_a   1.000
_cell.length_b   1.000
_cell.length_c   1.000
_cell.angle_alpha   90.00
_cell.angle_beta   90.00
_cell.angle_gamma   90.00
#
_symmetry.space_group_name_H-M   'P 1'
#
loop_
_entity.id
_entity.type
_entity.pdbx_description
1 polymer ?
#
loop_
_entity_poly.entity_id
_entity_poly.type
_entity_poly.pdbx_seq_one_letter_code
_entity_poly.pdbx_strand_id
1 'polypeptide(L)'
;MGLASARKQEIIENFRQHESDTGSPEVQVALLSERITYLTDHFKVHAQDHHSRRGLLKLVGQRRRLLDYLKKKDFDRYRDLIKKLGLRK
;
A
#
# COMPACT_ATOMS: atom_id res chain seq x y z
N MET A 1 -1.25 9.46 12.43
CA MET A 1 -0.85 9.24 11.06
C MET A 1 -1.51 8.02 10.45
N GLY A 2 -2.75 7.90 10.55
CA GLY A 2 -3.53 6.86 9.91
C GLY A 2 -4.33 7.43 8.77
N LEU A 3 -4.97 6.56 8.02
CA LEU A 3 -5.90 6.99 7.00
C LEU A 3 -7.24 7.32 7.65
N ALA A 4 -7.95 8.29 7.11
CA ALA A 4 -9.31 8.56 7.52
C ALA A 4 -10.15 7.30 7.28
N SER A 5 -11.12 7.03 8.15
CA SER A 5 -11.94 5.82 8.04
C SER A 5 -12.63 5.71 6.69
N ALA A 6 -13.14 6.82 6.17
CA ALA A 6 -13.81 6.83 4.87
C ALA A 6 -12.84 6.46 3.74
N ARG A 7 -11.62 6.99 3.77
CA ARG A 7 -10.62 6.68 2.75
C ARG A 7 -10.18 5.23 2.82
N LYS A 8 -9.99 4.72 4.04
CA LYS A 8 -9.62 3.32 4.24
C LYS A 8 -10.69 2.39 3.67
N GLN A 9 -11.95 2.69 3.95
CA GLN A 9 -13.07 1.89 3.46
C GLN A 9 -13.13 1.91 1.92
N GLU A 10 -12.90 3.08 1.34
CA GLU A 10 -12.88 3.24 -0.11
C GLU A 10 -11.80 2.37 -0.74
N ILE A 11 -10.61 2.35 -0.17
CA ILE A 11 -9.50 1.53 -0.67
C ILE A 11 -9.85 0.05 -0.57
N ILE A 12 -10.40 -0.37 0.56
CA ILE A 12 -10.79 -1.77 0.73
C ILE A 12 -11.79 -2.18 -0.35
N GLU A 13 -12.79 -1.36 -0.59
CA GLU A 13 -13.81 -1.65 -1.60
C GLU A 13 -13.24 -1.76 -3.00
N ASN A 14 -12.26 -0.91 -3.34
CA ASN A 14 -11.68 -0.89 -4.67
C ASN A 14 -10.73 -2.06 -4.94
N PHE A 15 -10.12 -2.62 -3.91
CA PHE A 15 -9.08 -3.64 -4.08
C PHE A 15 -9.43 -5.01 -3.53
N ARG A 16 -10.54 -5.17 -2.83
CA ARG A 16 -10.92 -6.47 -2.28
C ARG A 16 -11.20 -7.47 -3.41
N GLN A 17 -10.91 -8.72 -3.14
CA GLN A 17 -11.10 -9.80 -4.12
C GLN A 17 -12.48 -10.43 -4.01
N HIS A 18 -13.14 -10.25 -2.89
CA HIS A 18 -14.52 -10.69 -2.68
C HIS A 18 -15.15 -9.78 -1.62
N GLU A 19 -16.45 -9.89 -1.48
CA GLU A 19 -17.23 -8.95 -0.67
C GLU A 19 -16.79 -8.84 0.78
N SER A 20 -16.35 -9.93 1.38
CA SER A 20 -15.91 -9.92 2.78
C SER A 20 -14.39 -9.73 2.93
N ASP A 21 -13.68 -9.48 1.83
CA ASP A 21 -12.23 -9.35 1.87
C ASP A 21 -11.80 -7.98 2.41
N THR A 22 -11.10 -8.00 3.54
CA THR A 22 -10.49 -6.80 4.11
C THR A 22 -9.00 -6.98 4.35
N GLY A 23 -8.45 -8.15 4.01
CA GLY A 23 -7.08 -8.49 4.33
C GLY A 23 -6.28 -9.19 3.24
N SER A 24 -6.77 -9.23 2.01
CA SER A 24 -6.00 -9.86 0.93
C SER A 24 -4.72 -9.08 0.68
N PRO A 25 -3.71 -9.69 0.03
CA PRO A 25 -2.50 -8.96 -0.34
C PRO A 25 -2.79 -7.69 -1.13
N GLU A 26 -3.78 -7.73 -2.03
CA GLU A 26 -4.15 -6.56 -2.81
C GLU A 26 -4.63 -5.40 -1.94
N VAL A 27 -5.51 -5.69 -0.99
CA VAL A 27 -5.99 -4.67 -0.06
C VAL A 27 -4.86 -4.14 0.78
N GLN A 28 -4.02 -5.02 1.32
CA GLN A 28 -2.89 -4.61 2.16
C GLN A 28 -1.91 -3.72 1.39
N VAL A 29 -1.58 -4.09 0.15
CA VAL A 29 -0.67 -3.29 -0.66
C VAL A 29 -1.27 -1.93 -0.97
N ALA A 30 -2.57 -1.89 -1.28
CA ALA A 30 -3.25 -0.63 -1.57
C ALA A 30 -3.23 0.31 -0.36
N LEU A 31 -3.51 -0.23 0.84
CA LEU A 31 -3.48 0.57 2.07
C LEU A 31 -2.06 1.06 2.38
N LEU A 32 -1.05 0.19 2.22
CA LEU A 32 0.34 0.58 2.41
C LEU A 32 0.75 1.67 1.43
N SER A 33 0.33 1.56 0.17
CA SER A 33 0.66 2.53 -0.85
C SER A 33 0.08 3.91 -0.52
N GLU A 34 -1.14 3.95 0.00
CA GLU A 34 -1.75 5.20 0.41
C GLU A 34 -0.96 5.84 1.55
N ARG A 35 -0.56 5.06 2.54
CA ARG A 35 0.22 5.57 3.68
C ARG A 35 1.60 6.04 3.24
N ILE A 36 2.23 5.32 2.31
CA ILE A 36 3.53 5.70 1.75
C ILE A 36 3.42 7.05 1.04
N THR A 37 2.36 7.25 0.26
CA THR A 37 2.12 8.52 -0.42
C THR A 37 1.96 9.65 0.59
N TYR A 38 1.17 9.42 1.65
CA TYR A 38 0.98 10.41 2.70
C TYR A 38 2.30 10.80 3.35
N LEU A 39 3.13 9.82 3.71
CA LEU A 39 4.43 10.10 4.34
C LEU A 39 5.41 10.78 3.38
N THR A 40 5.39 10.37 2.12
CA THR A 40 6.24 11.00 1.11
C THR A 40 5.92 12.50 0.99
N ASP A 41 4.63 12.83 0.98
CA ASP A 41 4.22 14.24 0.95
C ASP A 41 4.59 14.96 2.24
N HIS A 42 4.50 14.26 3.38
CA HIS A 42 4.89 14.82 4.66
C HIS A 42 6.35 15.28 4.64
N PHE A 43 7.26 14.54 4.01
CA PHE A 43 8.67 14.88 3.97
C PHE A 43 8.98 16.09 3.10
N LYS A 44 8.08 16.50 2.25
CA LYS A 44 8.27 17.73 1.48
C LYS A 44 8.27 18.95 2.40
N VAL A 45 7.61 18.82 3.56
CA VAL A 45 7.52 19.91 4.54
C VAL A 45 8.38 19.63 5.77
N HIS A 46 8.51 18.37 6.16
CA HIS A 46 9.21 17.95 7.39
C HIS A 46 10.38 17.02 7.09
N ALA A 47 11.34 17.52 6.31
CA ALA A 47 12.48 16.73 5.85
C ALA A 47 13.35 16.16 6.98
N GLN A 48 13.30 16.78 8.16
CA GLN A 48 14.13 16.37 9.31
C GLN A 48 13.42 15.39 10.25
N ASP A 49 12.24 14.93 9.90
CA ASP A 49 11.48 14.00 10.73
C ASP A 49 12.01 12.57 10.55
N HIS A 50 12.99 12.21 11.38
CA HIS A 50 13.64 10.90 11.27
C HIS A 50 12.77 9.73 11.68
N HIS A 51 11.82 9.95 12.61
CA HIS A 51 10.88 8.90 13.01
C HIS A 51 9.96 8.51 11.85
N SER A 52 9.40 9.50 11.17
CA SER A 52 8.53 9.23 10.04
C SER A 52 9.30 8.62 8.87
N ARG A 53 10.55 9.01 8.67
CA ARG A 53 11.41 8.42 7.64
C ARG A 53 11.62 6.94 7.88
N ARG A 54 11.90 6.55 9.14
CA ARG A 54 12.07 5.15 9.50
C ARG A 54 10.76 4.37 9.27
N GLY A 55 9.63 4.97 9.65
CA GLY A 55 8.32 4.38 9.40
C GLY A 55 8.07 4.16 7.93
N LEU A 56 8.42 5.15 7.09
CA LEU A 56 8.26 5.04 5.65
C LEU A 56 9.06 3.86 5.09
N LEU A 57 10.31 3.70 5.53
CA LEU A 57 11.14 2.58 5.06
C LEU A 57 10.54 1.24 5.44
N LYS A 58 9.95 1.13 6.63
CA LYS A 58 9.27 -0.10 7.04
C LYS A 58 8.07 -0.40 6.15
N LEU A 59 7.28 0.61 5.82
CA LEU A 59 6.11 0.43 4.97
C LEU A 59 6.51 0.01 3.56
N VAL A 60 7.55 0.63 3.02
CA VAL A 60 8.08 0.27 1.70
C VAL A 60 8.55 -1.19 1.69
N GLY A 61 9.25 -1.62 2.75
CA GLY A 61 9.70 -2.99 2.88
C GLY A 61 8.55 -3.98 2.97
N GLN A 62 7.50 -3.64 3.73
CA GLN A 62 6.32 -4.48 3.86
C GLN A 62 5.60 -4.62 2.52
N ARG A 63 5.45 -3.51 1.80
CA ARG A 63 4.81 -3.53 0.48
C ARG A 63 5.59 -4.41 -0.49
N ARG A 64 6.91 -4.31 -0.51
CA ARG A 64 7.74 -5.13 -1.37
C ARG A 64 7.54 -6.62 -1.08
N ARG A 65 7.54 -6.99 0.21
CA ARG A 65 7.35 -8.40 0.58
C ARG A 65 6.00 -8.94 0.13
N LEU A 66 4.95 -8.14 0.30
CA LEU A 66 3.61 -8.54 -0.16
C LEU A 66 3.54 -8.69 -1.67
N LEU A 67 4.16 -7.76 -2.39
CA LEU A 67 4.19 -7.82 -3.85
C LEU A 67 5.00 -9.02 -4.35
N ASP A 68 6.13 -9.32 -3.71
CA ASP A 68 6.93 -10.47 -4.07
C ASP A 68 6.18 -11.77 -3.82
N TYR A 69 5.47 -11.83 -2.69
CA TYR A 69 4.63 -12.98 -2.35
C TYR A 69 3.55 -13.19 -3.40
N LEU A 70 2.85 -12.13 -3.75
CA LEU A 70 1.76 -12.20 -4.72
C LEU A 70 2.28 -12.59 -6.11
N LYS A 71 3.44 -12.05 -6.48
CA LYS A 71 4.07 -12.36 -7.77
C LYS A 71 4.34 -13.85 -7.91
N LYS A 72 4.76 -14.50 -6.84
CA LYS A 72 5.02 -15.94 -6.84
C LYS A 72 3.75 -16.77 -6.79
N LYS A 73 2.75 -16.28 -6.06
CA LYS A 73 1.50 -17.02 -5.85
C LYS A 73 0.59 -16.95 -7.07
N ASP A 74 0.45 -15.76 -7.64
CA ASP A 74 -0.49 -15.53 -8.72
C ASP A 74 -0.01 -14.31 -9.52
N PHE A 75 0.76 -14.58 -10.56
CA PHE A 75 1.39 -13.52 -11.34
C PHE A 75 0.35 -12.58 -11.99
N ASP A 76 -0.78 -13.12 -12.43
CA ASP A 76 -1.80 -12.28 -13.08
C ASP A 76 -2.39 -11.28 -12.10
N ARG A 77 -2.66 -11.70 -10.87
CA ARG A 77 -3.14 -10.80 -9.82
C ARG A 77 -2.09 -9.73 -9.50
N TYR A 78 -0.82 -10.12 -9.44
CA TYR A 78 0.29 -9.19 -9.20
C TYR A 78 0.34 -8.13 -10.30
N ARG A 79 0.29 -8.55 -11.55
CA ARG A 79 0.36 -7.65 -12.69
C ARG A 79 -0.82 -6.67 -12.70
N ASP A 80 -2.02 -7.18 -12.45
CA ASP A 80 -3.22 -6.34 -12.41
C ASP A 80 -3.13 -5.31 -11.29
N LEU A 81 -2.62 -5.71 -10.12
CA LEU A 81 -2.47 -4.82 -8.99
C LEU A 81 -1.48 -3.69 -9.28
N ILE A 82 -0.32 -4.03 -9.83
CA ILE A 82 0.68 -3.04 -10.19
C ILE A 82 0.13 -2.02 -11.17
N LYS A 83 -0.61 -2.50 -12.16
CA LYS A 83 -1.21 -1.65 -13.17
C LYS A 83 -2.24 -0.72 -12.53
N LYS A 84 -3.08 -1.25 -11.67
CA LYS A 84 -4.13 -0.49 -10.99
C LYS A 84 -3.57 0.58 -10.07
N LEU A 85 -2.44 0.30 -9.41
CA LEU A 85 -1.80 1.24 -8.50
C LEU A 85 -0.80 2.18 -9.20
N GLY A 86 -0.49 1.92 -10.46
CA GLY A 86 0.49 2.71 -11.17
C GLY A 86 1.92 2.48 -10.71
N LEU A 87 2.20 1.33 -10.13
CA LEU A 87 3.54 0.99 -9.67
C LEU A 87 4.35 0.35 -10.79
N ARG A 88 5.66 0.41 -10.68
CA ARG A 88 6.53 -0.18 -11.70
C ARG A 88 6.92 -1.60 -11.39
N LYS A 89 6.50 -2.15 -10.32
CA LYS A 89 6.77 -3.54 -9.96
C LYS A 89 6.29 -3.78 -8.56
#